data_d3eb773036bd6d2ad5e82c554b1b8384
#
_entry.id   d3eb773036bd6d2ad5e82c554b1b8384
#
_cell.length_a   1.000
_cell.length_b   1.000
_cell.length_c   1.000
_cell.angle_alpha   90.00
_cell.angle_beta   90.00
_cell.angle_gamma   90.00
#
_symmetry.space_group_name_H-M   'P 1'
#
loop_
_entity.id
_entity.type
_entity.pdbx_description
1 polymer ?
#
loop_
_entity_poly.entity_id
_entity_poly.type
_entity_poly.pdbx_seq_one_letter_code
_entity_poly.pdbx_strand_id
1 'polypeptide(L)'
;MSDTSSPSAGAPRVSLEEVGPEAVPVLRRLMQLYLYDLGTIDGWNISADGFFGNPEKIERFWTERGRRSFLIKADAAIAGFVLIRDEAAYAGQGTHEISEFFVLRKFRRRGVGEQAARMVFDLAPGPWELSQLASNRGAQEFWRTVIGRYTNGKFADVEETHDHDGYPWHGRVQHFEAPRRRP
;
A
#
# COMPACT_ATOMS: atom_id res chain seq x y z
N MET A 1 -16.15 18.58 40.99
CA MET A 1 -15.90 18.91 39.58
C MET A 1 -14.56 18.30 39.23
N SER A 2 -14.57 17.09 38.73
CA SER A 2 -13.33 16.33 38.41
C SER A 2 -13.02 16.57 36.94
N ASP A 3 -11.97 17.32 36.72
CA ASP A 3 -11.42 17.62 35.36
C ASP A 3 -10.76 16.35 34.82
N THR A 4 -11.48 15.62 33.97
CA THR A 4 -10.93 14.49 33.20
C THR A 4 -10.30 15.03 31.94
N SER A 5 -9.13 15.66 32.09
CA SER A 5 -8.26 15.92 30.94
C SER A 5 -7.85 14.60 30.32
N SER A 6 -8.49 14.24 29.20
CA SER A 6 -8.04 13.12 28.35
C SER A 6 -6.61 13.40 27.89
N PRO A 7 -5.67 12.45 28.05
CA PRO A 7 -4.31 12.66 27.56
C PRO A 7 -4.35 12.91 26.06
N SER A 8 -3.69 13.98 25.61
CA SER A 8 -3.40 14.24 24.21
C SER A 8 -2.74 12.99 23.62
N ALA A 9 -3.50 12.25 22.81
CA ALA A 9 -3.00 11.03 22.17
C ALA A 9 -1.90 11.45 21.19
N GLY A 10 -0.65 11.21 21.56
CA GLY A 10 0.50 11.38 20.66
C GLY A 10 0.29 10.59 19.37
N ALA A 11 1.10 10.86 18.34
CA ALA A 11 1.05 10.07 17.12
C ALA A 11 1.28 8.58 17.45
N PRO A 12 0.48 7.65 16.88
CA PRO A 12 0.59 6.23 17.20
C PRO A 12 1.96 5.68 16.76
N ARG A 13 2.50 4.75 17.54
CA ARG A 13 3.73 4.04 17.18
C ARG A 13 3.40 3.06 16.06
N VAL A 14 4.01 3.29 14.87
CA VAL A 14 3.82 2.43 13.70
C VAL A 14 4.91 1.37 13.65
N SER A 15 4.55 0.16 13.23
CA SER A 15 5.48 -0.92 12.89
C SER A 15 4.95 -1.75 11.72
N LEU A 16 5.87 -2.42 11.01
CA LEU A 16 5.57 -3.43 10.00
C LEU A 16 5.87 -4.81 10.60
N GLU A 17 4.91 -5.71 10.48
CA GLU A 17 5.03 -7.11 10.83
C GLU A 17 5.00 -7.93 9.55
N GLU A 18 6.14 -8.51 9.15
CA GLU A 18 6.18 -9.41 8.01
C GLU A 18 5.44 -10.70 8.37
N VAL A 19 4.57 -11.15 7.46
CA VAL A 19 3.68 -12.29 7.71
C VAL A 19 3.73 -13.30 6.58
N GLY A 20 3.56 -14.56 6.95
CA GLY A 20 3.54 -15.70 6.05
C GLY A 20 2.13 -16.21 5.73
N PRO A 21 2.03 -17.46 5.24
CA PRO A 21 0.77 -18.08 4.84
C PRO A 21 -0.29 -18.17 5.93
N GLU A 22 0.11 -18.20 7.19
CA GLU A 22 -0.79 -18.20 8.34
C GLU A 22 -1.66 -16.94 8.44
N ALA A 23 -1.20 -15.83 7.86
CA ALA A 23 -1.93 -14.57 7.85
C ALA A 23 -2.92 -14.43 6.66
N VAL A 24 -2.98 -15.39 5.74
CA VAL A 24 -3.90 -15.37 4.59
C VAL A 24 -5.35 -15.04 4.99
N PRO A 25 -5.94 -15.66 6.02
CA PRO A 25 -7.32 -15.35 6.39
C PRO A 25 -7.52 -13.88 6.83
N VAL A 26 -6.52 -13.30 7.50
CA VAL A 26 -6.56 -11.89 7.95
C VAL A 26 -6.44 -10.97 6.75
N LEU A 27 -5.46 -11.21 5.88
CA LEU A 27 -5.21 -10.38 4.71
C LEU A 27 -6.35 -10.44 3.68
N ARG A 28 -6.99 -11.62 3.50
CA ARG A 28 -8.22 -11.73 2.67
C ARG A 28 -9.33 -10.82 3.16
N ARG A 29 -9.57 -10.75 4.48
CA ARG A 29 -10.58 -9.85 5.06
C ARG A 29 -10.21 -8.39 4.91
N LEU A 30 -8.94 -8.03 5.14
CA LEU A 30 -8.46 -6.66 4.93
C LEU A 30 -8.53 -6.25 3.46
N MET A 31 -8.22 -7.17 2.54
CA MET A 31 -8.35 -6.95 1.10
C MET A 31 -9.78 -6.62 0.70
N GLN A 32 -10.79 -7.28 1.28
CA GLN A 32 -12.19 -6.95 0.98
C GLN A 32 -12.55 -5.53 1.44
N LEU A 33 -12.04 -5.06 2.58
CA LEU A 33 -12.23 -3.67 3.02
C LEU A 33 -11.52 -2.68 2.08
N TYR A 34 -10.35 -3.01 1.61
CA TYR A 34 -9.60 -2.23 0.63
C TYR A 34 -10.32 -2.14 -0.71
N LEU A 35 -10.76 -3.28 -1.25
CA LEU A 35 -11.49 -3.32 -2.52
C LEU A 35 -12.86 -2.65 -2.42
N TYR A 36 -13.54 -2.71 -1.27
CA TYR A 36 -14.73 -1.91 -1.00
C TYR A 36 -14.44 -0.41 -1.10
N ASP A 37 -13.35 0.07 -0.49
CA ASP A 37 -12.96 1.48 -0.59
C ASP A 37 -12.65 1.87 -2.05
N LEU A 38 -11.93 1.03 -2.80
CA LEU A 38 -11.65 1.26 -4.22
C LEU A 38 -12.90 1.20 -5.08
N GLY A 39 -13.81 0.27 -4.81
CA GLY A 39 -15.09 0.14 -5.51
C GLY A 39 -15.93 1.40 -5.42
N THR A 40 -15.86 2.14 -4.31
CA THR A 40 -16.56 3.43 -4.17
C THR A 40 -15.96 4.53 -5.04
N ILE A 41 -14.70 4.39 -5.45
CA ILE A 41 -13.97 5.38 -6.27
C ILE A 41 -14.12 5.06 -7.76
N ASP A 42 -14.00 3.77 -8.12
CA ASP A 42 -13.93 3.28 -9.50
C ASP A 42 -15.21 2.59 -9.99
N GLY A 43 -16.26 2.56 -9.16
CA GLY A 43 -17.59 2.07 -9.52
C GLY A 43 -17.68 0.54 -9.62
N TRP A 44 -16.79 -0.22 -8.96
CA TRP A 44 -16.84 -1.69 -8.98
C TRP A 44 -18.02 -2.23 -8.20
N ASN A 45 -18.66 -3.26 -8.77
CA ASN A 45 -19.74 -3.96 -8.11
C ASN A 45 -19.22 -5.19 -7.37
N ILE A 46 -19.90 -5.54 -6.28
CA ILE A 46 -19.72 -6.81 -5.60
C ILE A 46 -20.26 -7.94 -6.47
N SER A 47 -19.58 -9.08 -6.49
CA SER A 47 -20.02 -10.29 -7.20
C SER A 47 -21.15 -11.01 -6.45
N ALA A 48 -21.79 -11.98 -7.12
CA ALA A 48 -22.94 -12.72 -6.56
C ALA A 48 -22.59 -13.55 -5.30
N ASP A 49 -21.32 -13.92 -5.13
CA ASP A 49 -20.79 -14.61 -3.95
C ASP A 49 -20.43 -13.66 -2.79
N GLY A 50 -20.66 -12.36 -2.97
CA GLY A 50 -20.43 -11.34 -1.94
C GLY A 50 -18.98 -10.87 -1.81
N PHE A 51 -18.11 -11.09 -2.82
CA PHE A 51 -16.74 -10.62 -2.82
C PHE A 51 -16.49 -9.52 -3.87
N PHE A 52 -15.57 -8.64 -3.56
CA PHE A 52 -14.93 -7.79 -4.55
C PHE A 52 -13.72 -8.51 -5.14
N GLY A 53 -13.65 -8.61 -6.48
CA GLY A 53 -12.56 -9.27 -7.18
C GLY A 53 -12.44 -10.77 -6.87
N ASN A 54 -11.27 -11.35 -7.12
CA ASN A 54 -10.98 -12.73 -6.76
C ASN A 54 -10.14 -12.77 -5.47
N PRO A 55 -10.69 -13.27 -4.34
CA PRO A 55 -9.98 -13.34 -3.07
C PRO A 55 -8.78 -14.29 -3.08
N GLU A 56 -8.68 -15.23 -4.05
CA GLU A 56 -7.57 -16.17 -4.18
C GLU A 56 -6.31 -15.51 -4.75
N LYS A 57 -6.44 -14.39 -5.47
CA LYS A 57 -5.28 -13.68 -6.05
C LYS A 57 -4.24 -13.28 -4.99
N ILE A 58 -4.66 -13.06 -3.75
CA ILE A 58 -3.76 -12.71 -2.66
C ILE A 58 -2.78 -13.84 -2.32
N GLU A 59 -3.13 -15.11 -2.60
CA GLU A 59 -2.30 -16.27 -2.31
C GLU A 59 -0.97 -16.27 -3.08
N ARG A 60 -0.93 -15.59 -4.23
CA ARG A 60 0.29 -15.42 -5.02
C ARG A 60 1.41 -14.77 -4.21
N PHE A 61 1.10 -13.97 -3.20
CA PHE A 61 2.09 -13.34 -2.34
C PHE A 61 2.81 -14.32 -1.39
N TRP A 62 2.42 -15.59 -1.37
CA TRP A 62 3.10 -16.66 -0.62
C TRP A 62 3.58 -17.80 -1.50
N THR A 63 3.10 -17.90 -2.73
CA THR A 63 3.46 -18.97 -3.67
C THR A 63 4.51 -18.52 -4.69
N GLU A 64 4.57 -17.23 -5.00
CA GLU A 64 5.51 -16.69 -5.98
C GLU A 64 6.73 -16.06 -5.26
N ARG A 65 7.91 -16.32 -5.83
CA ARG A 65 9.16 -15.74 -5.33
C ARG A 65 9.17 -14.22 -5.48
N GLY A 66 9.91 -13.52 -4.60
CA GLY A 66 10.06 -12.08 -4.67
C GLY A 66 8.81 -11.31 -4.21
N ARG A 67 7.87 -11.98 -3.54
CA ARG A 67 6.68 -11.35 -2.95
C ARG A 67 6.74 -11.40 -1.44
N ARG A 68 6.37 -10.30 -0.79
CA ARG A 68 6.36 -10.18 0.67
C ARG A 68 5.10 -9.45 1.13
N SER A 69 4.61 -9.85 2.28
CA SER A 69 3.37 -9.34 2.87
C SER A 69 3.61 -8.82 4.27
N PHE A 70 3.02 -7.66 4.59
CA PHE A 70 3.19 -7.02 5.89
C PHE A 70 1.83 -6.59 6.44
N LEU A 71 1.62 -6.79 7.74
CA LEU A 71 0.60 -6.06 8.49
C LEU A 71 1.18 -4.74 8.99
N ILE A 72 0.45 -3.66 8.77
CA ILE A 72 0.73 -2.37 9.39
C ILE A 72 0.10 -2.39 10.78
N LYS A 73 0.91 -2.14 11.82
CA LYS A 73 0.43 -2.00 13.19
C LYS A 73 0.51 -0.54 13.64
N ALA A 74 -0.46 -0.12 14.44
CA ALA A 74 -0.45 1.15 15.15
C ALA A 74 -0.80 0.88 16.62
N ASP A 75 0.15 1.12 17.52
CA ASP A 75 0.04 0.77 18.94
C ASP A 75 -0.38 -0.70 19.15
N ALA A 76 0.26 -1.63 18.43
CA ALA A 76 -0.03 -3.06 18.39
C ALA A 76 -1.37 -3.47 17.71
N ALA A 77 -2.29 -2.55 17.43
CA ALA A 77 -3.50 -2.85 16.67
C ALA A 77 -3.22 -2.96 15.16
N ILE A 78 -3.94 -3.86 14.48
CA ILE A 78 -3.88 -3.92 13.02
C ILE A 78 -4.46 -2.61 12.46
N ALA A 79 -3.62 -1.89 11.70
CA ALA A 79 -3.96 -0.62 11.08
C ALA A 79 -4.10 -0.71 9.55
N GLY A 80 -3.61 -1.81 8.95
CA GLY A 80 -3.66 -2.02 7.50
C GLY A 80 -2.74 -3.13 7.05
N PHE A 81 -2.39 -3.11 5.76
CA PHE A 81 -1.43 -4.06 5.18
C PHE A 81 -0.66 -3.43 4.01
N VAL A 82 0.45 -4.05 3.67
CA VAL A 82 1.26 -3.77 2.48
C VAL A 82 1.63 -5.08 1.81
N LEU A 83 1.50 -5.13 0.49
CA LEU A 83 2.01 -6.20 -0.36
C LEU A 83 3.07 -5.61 -1.29
N ILE A 84 4.25 -6.22 -1.30
CA ILE A 84 5.36 -5.81 -2.17
C ILE A 84 5.85 -6.95 -3.04
N ARG A 85 6.49 -6.62 -4.16
CA ARG A 85 7.20 -7.56 -5.03
C ARG A 85 8.52 -6.98 -5.52
N ASP A 86 9.47 -7.86 -5.84
CA ASP A 86 10.83 -7.50 -6.29
C ASP A 86 10.91 -7.29 -7.81
N GLU A 87 9.79 -7.46 -8.51
CA GLU A 87 9.66 -7.23 -9.95
C GLU A 87 8.42 -6.38 -10.20
N ALA A 88 8.63 -5.13 -10.58
CA ALA A 88 7.57 -4.17 -10.79
C ALA A 88 6.72 -4.49 -12.03
N ALA A 89 5.45 -4.05 -12.02
CA ALA A 89 4.50 -4.32 -13.09
C ALA A 89 4.93 -3.72 -14.42
N TYR A 90 5.50 -2.54 -14.39
CA TYR A 90 5.81 -1.75 -15.58
C TYR A 90 7.31 -1.64 -15.82
N ALA A 91 8.11 -1.34 -14.80
CA ALA A 91 9.56 -1.26 -14.91
C ALA A 91 10.28 -2.62 -14.95
N GLY A 92 9.61 -3.70 -14.52
CA GLY A 92 10.15 -5.07 -14.60
C GLY A 92 11.22 -5.40 -13.57
N GLN A 93 12.13 -6.30 -13.96
CA GLN A 93 13.16 -6.84 -13.07
C GLN A 93 14.11 -5.78 -12.51
N GLY A 94 14.47 -5.95 -11.25
CA GLY A 94 15.39 -5.05 -10.54
C GLY A 94 14.72 -3.82 -9.94
N THR A 95 13.41 -3.67 -10.11
CA THR A 95 12.60 -2.60 -9.51
C THR A 95 11.62 -3.19 -8.51
N HIS A 96 11.65 -2.72 -7.27
CA HIS A 96 10.68 -3.12 -6.24
C HIS A 96 9.34 -2.40 -6.47
N GLU A 97 8.25 -3.04 -6.09
CA GLU A 97 6.92 -2.44 -6.20
C GLU A 97 6.13 -2.59 -4.90
N ILE A 98 5.44 -1.52 -4.52
CA ILE A 98 4.29 -1.63 -3.64
C ILE A 98 3.07 -1.96 -4.50
N SER A 99 2.69 -3.24 -4.52
CA SER A 99 1.54 -3.71 -5.29
C SER A 99 0.22 -3.31 -4.65
N GLU A 100 0.13 -3.39 -3.30
CA GLU A 100 -1.06 -3.02 -2.54
C GLU A 100 -0.67 -2.31 -1.25
N PHE A 101 -1.40 -1.25 -0.93
CA PHE A 101 -1.19 -0.49 0.29
C PHE A 101 -2.52 0.01 0.85
N PHE A 102 -2.86 -0.45 2.04
CA PHE A 102 -4.12 -0.10 2.67
C PHE A 102 -3.95 0.29 4.13
N VAL A 103 -4.55 1.41 4.50
CA VAL A 103 -4.68 1.86 5.89
C VAL A 103 -6.16 1.98 6.22
N LEU A 104 -6.58 1.29 7.28
CA LEU A 104 -7.95 1.36 7.79
C LEU A 104 -8.35 2.81 8.11
N ARG A 105 -9.58 3.20 7.80
CA ARG A 105 -10.07 4.59 7.94
C ARG A 105 -9.81 5.19 9.31
N LYS A 106 -9.95 4.40 10.39
CA LYS A 106 -9.68 4.79 11.79
C LYS A 106 -8.27 5.36 11.98
N PHE A 107 -7.29 4.88 11.21
CA PHE A 107 -5.87 5.23 11.34
C PHE A 107 -5.37 6.23 10.29
N ARG A 108 -6.23 6.62 9.33
CA ARG A 108 -5.89 7.63 8.31
C ARG A 108 -5.76 9.01 8.91
N ARG A 109 -5.00 9.90 8.25
CA ARG A 109 -4.76 11.30 8.64
C ARG A 109 -4.09 11.46 10.02
N ARG A 110 -3.42 10.40 10.49
CA ARG A 110 -2.67 10.36 11.77
C ARG A 110 -1.19 10.02 11.56
N GLY A 111 -0.67 10.17 10.34
CA GLY A 111 0.72 9.86 9.98
C GLY A 111 1.05 8.37 9.81
N VAL A 112 0.10 7.45 10.09
CA VAL A 112 0.33 6.00 10.00
C VAL A 112 0.76 5.56 8.61
N GLY A 113 0.06 6.02 7.56
CA GLY A 113 0.38 5.66 6.18
C GLY A 113 1.76 6.13 5.75
N GLU A 114 2.14 7.38 6.04
CA GLU A 114 3.46 7.91 5.69
C GLU A 114 4.58 7.15 6.41
N GLN A 115 4.43 6.88 7.71
CA GLN A 115 5.42 6.12 8.48
C GLN A 115 5.58 4.70 7.92
N ALA A 116 4.46 3.99 7.65
CA ALA A 116 4.49 2.66 7.08
C ALA A 116 5.16 2.63 5.68
N ALA A 117 4.81 3.58 4.80
CA ALA A 117 5.40 3.67 3.47
C ALA A 117 6.93 3.87 3.53
N ARG A 118 7.39 4.79 4.38
CA ARG A 118 8.84 5.02 4.57
C ARG A 118 9.56 3.79 5.09
N MET A 119 8.95 3.06 6.03
CA MET A 119 9.50 1.79 6.52
C MET A 119 9.61 0.75 5.40
N VAL A 120 8.63 0.68 4.50
CA VAL A 120 8.67 -0.22 3.33
C VAL A 120 9.81 0.16 2.40
N PHE A 121 9.97 1.43 2.04
CA PHE A 121 11.06 1.89 1.18
C PHE A 121 12.44 1.59 1.78
N ASP A 122 12.55 1.66 3.10
CA ASP A 122 13.77 1.34 3.85
C ASP A 122 14.12 -0.16 3.87
N LEU A 123 13.20 -1.07 3.45
CA LEU A 123 13.47 -2.51 3.39
C LEU A 123 14.44 -2.91 2.28
N ALA A 124 14.46 -2.14 1.19
CA ALA A 124 15.32 -2.42 0.05
C ALA A 124 15.79 -1.11 -0.61
N PRO A 125 17.11 -0.86 -0.67
CA PRO A 125 17.66 0.25 -1.44
C PRO A 125 17.58 -0.03 -2.94
N GLY A 126 17.41 1.02 -3.74
CA GLY A 126 17.32 0.91 -5.20
C GLY A 126 16.02 1.41 -5.77
N PRO A 127 15.71 1.02 -7.02
CA PRO A 127 14.54 1.53 -7.72
C PRO A 127 13.22 0.96 -7.17
N TRP A 128 12.25 1.84 -7.04
CA TRP A 128 10.87 1.55 -6.62
C TRP A 128 9.88 2.10 -7.62
N GLU A 129 8.79 1.36 -7.77
CA GLU A 129 7.61 1.72 -8.55
C GLU A 129 6.35 1.57 -7.70
N LEU A 130 5.38 2.43 -7.96
CA LEU A 130 4.00 2.25 -7.51
C LEU A 130 3.04 2.93 -8.47
N SER A 131 1.83 2.38 -8.53
CA SER A 131 0.82 2.84 -9.45
C SER A 131 -0.52 3.10 -8.75
N GLN A 132 -1.30 4.04 -9.30
CA GLN A 132 -2.65 4.33 -8.82
C GLN A 132 -3.58 4.60 -9.99
N LEU A 133 -4.82 4.12 -9.89
CA LEU A 133 -5.88 4.42 -10.84
C LEU A 133 -6.07 5.93 -11.01
N ALA A 134 -6.41 6.37 -12.22
CA ALA A 134 -6.70 7.78 -12.53
C ALA A 134 -7.84 8.35 -11.67
N SER A 135 -8.81 7.53 -11.33
CA SER A 135 -9.94 7.84 -10.45
C SER A 135 -9.53 8.06 -8.98
N ASN A 136 -8.43 7.43 -8.52
CA ASN A 136 -7.99 7.48 -7.12
C ASN A 136 -7.07 8.68 -6.83
N ARG A 137 -7.63 9.89 -6.96
CA ARG A 137 -6.90 11.15 -6.73
C ARG A 137 -6.31 11.24 -5.33
N GLY A 138 -7.02 10.72 -4.32
CA GLY A 138 -6.54 10.73 -2.94
C GLY A 138 -5.26 9.93 -2.74
N ALA A 139 -5.13 8.76 -3.36
CA ALA A 139 -3.91 7.98 -3.35
C ALA A 139 -2.77 8.67 -4.11
N GLN A 140 -3.06 9.25 -5.28
CA GLN A 140 -2.06 10.00 -6.06
C GLN A 140 -1.46 11.16 -5.25
N GLU A 141 -2.30 11.95 -4.58
CA GLU A 141 -1.84 13.06 -3.73
C GLU A 141 -1.03 12.57 -2.53
N PHE A 142 -1.49 11.49 -1.88
CA PHE A 142 -0.78 10.85 -0.78
C PHE A 142 0.63 10.41 -1.22
N TRP A 143 0.74 9.66 -2.32
CA TRP A 143 2.01 9.13 -2.78
C TRP A 143 2.97 10.22 -3.26
N ARG A 144 2.49 11.22 -4.01
CA ARG A 144 3.32 12.40 -4.37
C ARG A 144 3.92 13.07 -3.14
N THR A 145 3.12 13.23 -2.09
CA THR A 145 3.57 13.86 -0.85
C THR A 145 4.61 12.99 -0.14
N VAL A 146 4.33 11.70 0.03
CA VAL A 146 5.20 10.78 0.76
C VAL A 146 6.52 10.57 0.04
N ILE A 147 6.47 10.26 -1.27
CA ILE A 147 7.67 10.05 -2.09
C ILE A 147 8.47 11.34 -2.19
N GLY A 148 7.80 12.47 -2.44
CA GLY A 148 8.46 13.77 -2.53
C GLY A 148 9.24 14.12 -1.25
N ARG A 149 8.67 13.86 -0.07
CA ARG A 149 9.37 14.05 1.21
C ARG A 149 10.49 13.04 1.43
N TYR A 150 10.30 11.78 1.00
CA TYR A 150 11.28 10.72 1.18
C TYR A 150 12.51 10.92 0.29
N THR A 151 12.31 11.36 -0.95
CA THR A 151 13.36 11.52 -1.97
C THR A 151 13.88 12.96 -2.11
N ASN A 152 13.39 13.91 -1.30
CA ASN A 152 13.64 15.35 -1.48
C ASN A 152 13.22 15.83 -2.89
N GLY A 153 12.06 15.37 -3.37
CA GLY A 153 11.50 15.73 -4.67
C GLY A 153 12.08 14.99 -5.87
N LYS A 154 12.99 14.03 -5.68
CA LYS A 154 13.63 13.29 -6.77
C LYS A 154 12.81 12.03 -7.12
N PHE A 155 11.76 12.18 -7.89
CA PHE A 155 10.94 11.09 -8.42
C PHE A 155 10.30 11.49 -9.74
N ALA A 156 9.95 10.50 -10.56
CA ALA A 156 9.10 10.67 -11.73
C ALA A 156 7.65 10.35 -11.35
N ASP A 157 6.69 11.05 -11.96
CA ASP A 157 5.26 10.82 -11.81
C ASP A 157 4.63 10.96 -13.20
N VAL A 158 4.38 9.82 -13.84
CA VAL A 158 3.94 9.75 -15.24
C VAL A 158 2.52 9.22 -15.33
N GLU A 159 1.79 9.67 -16.33
CA GLU A 159 0.48 9.16 -16.68
C GLU A 159 0.65 8.05 -17.70
N GLU A 160 0.09 6.88 -17.44
CA GLU A 160 0.25 5.71 -18.29
C GLU A 160 -1.07 4.99 -18.53
N THR A 161 -1.12 4.25 -19.64
CA THR A 161 -2.23 3.36 -19.99
C THR A 161 -1.66 2.02 -20.37
N HIS A 162 -2.16 0.96 -19.74
CA HIS A 162 -1.75 -0.42 -19.96
C HIS A 162 -2.97 -1.29 -20.25
N ASP A 163 -2.77 -2.37 -20.97
CA ASP A 163 -3.76 -3.42 -21.13
C ASP A 163 -3.34 -4.65 -20.29
N HIS A 164 -4.21 -5.07 -19.40
CA HIS A 164 -4.02 -6.26 -18.60
C HIS A 164 -5.00 -7.35 -19.05
N ASP A 165 -4.62 -8.11 -20.08
CA ASP A 165 -5.44 -9.21 -20.64
C ASP A 165 -6.85 -8.76 -21.05
N GLY A 166 -6.95 -7.62 -21.75
CA GLY A 166 -8.20 -7.02 -22.20
C GLY A 166 -8.89 -6.13 -21.16
N TYR A 167 -8.25 -5.87 -20.03
CA TYR A 167 -8.70 -4.88 -19.04
C TYR A 167 -7.84 -3.62 -19.13
N PRO A 168 -8.34 -2.54 -19.73
CA PRO A 168 -7.60 -1.30 -19.83
C PRO A 168 -7.38 -0.70 -18.43
N TRP A 169 -6.12 -0.45 -18.10
CA TRP A 169 -5.74 0.29 -16.91
C TRP A 169 -5.22 1.67 -17.31
N HIS A 170 -5.67 2.70 -16.65
CA HIS A 170 -5.20 4.06 -16.83
C HIS A 170 -4.96 4.69 -15.45
N GLY A 171 -3.81 5.35 -15.29
CA GLY A 171 -3.46 5.94 -14.02
C GLY A 171 -2.12 6.65 -13.97
N ARG A 172 -1.61 6.77 -12.76
CA ARG A 172 -0.29 7.38 -12.50
C ARG A 172 0.68 6.30 -12.05
N VAL A 173 1.88 6.32 -12.60
CA VAL A 173 3.00 5.48 -12.18
C VAL A 173 4.11 6.39 -11.64
N GLN A 174 4.60 6.08 -10.45
CA GLN A 174 5.69 6.83 -9.82
C GLN A 174 6.92 5.96 -9.70
N HIS A 175 8.07 6.53 -10.11
CA HIS A 175 9.38 5.89 -10.05
C HIS A 175 10.33 6.73 -9.21
N PHE A 176 11.07 6.10 -8.32
CA PHE A 176 12.07 6.77 -7.49
C PHE A 176 13.13 5.80 -7.00
N GLU A 177 14.23 6.34 -6.47
CA GLU A 177 15.32 5.59 -5.84
C GLU A 177 15.22 5.68 -4.32
N ALA A 178 15.17 4.53 -3.64
CA ALA A 178 15.35 4.47 -2.20
C ALA A 178 16.85 4.50 -1.88
N PRO A 179 17.33 5.43 -1.02
CA PRO A 179 18.74 5.59 -0.74
C PRO A 179 19.28 4.38 0.02
N ARG A 180 20.53 4.00 -0.27
CA ARG A 180 21.27 3.06 0.59
C ARG A 180 21.50 3.75 1.93
N ARG A 181 20.96 3.19 3.02
CA ARG A 181 21.35 3.65 4.35
C ARG A 181 22.83 3.31 4.56
N ARG A 182 23.63 4.31 4.91
CA ARG A 182 24.98 4.04 5.40
C ARG A 182 24.83 3.32 6.76
N PRO A 183 25.63 2.26 6.99
CA PRO A 183 25.64 1.57 8.27
C PRO A 183 26.02 2.50 9.42
#